data_105bb6571cf48daa69e70d54e1bc8b53
#
_entry.id   105bb6571cf48daa69e70d54e1bc8b53
#
_cell.length_a   1.000
_cell.length_b   1.000
_cell.length_c   1.000
_cell.angle_alpha   90.00
_cell.angle_beta   90.00
_cell.angle_gamma   90.00
#
_symmetry.space_group_name_H-M   'P 1'
#
loop_
_entity.id
_entity.type
_entity.pdbx_description
1 polymer ?
#
loop_
_entity_poly.entity_id
_entity_poly.type
_entity_poly.pdbx_seq_one_letter_code
_entity_poly.pdbx_strand_id
1 'polypeptide(L)'
;MMIPDIVYEDEHLLVLYKPAGVPVQSARPGVRDCESILKNYLHAKNPQKGLPYLGIVHRLDQPVEGLTAFALTKEAAAALSRQSASREMEKFYLAVRQSVHNQDVETVEKEKICGKVPENVDNSVENWIECVDFLWKNGKTNCSQIVEKTHPDAKRAALRYRILGRKEGRELIEIQLET
;
A
#
# COMPACT_ATOMS: atom_id res chain seq x y z
N MET A 1 22.79 -13.62 -8.19
CA MET A 1 21.87 -12.58 -8.69
C MET A 1 20.49 -12.91 -8.16
N MET A 2 19.81 -12.00 -7.45
CA MET A 2 18.44 -12.30 -6.97
C MET A 2 17.53 -12.25 -8.20
N ILE A 3 16.86 -13.37 -8.52
CA ILE A 3 15.87 -13.42 -9.58
C ILE A 3 14.63 -12.74 -9.03
N PRO A 4 14.10 -11.72 -9.71
CA PRO A 4 12.85 -11.08 -9.26
C PRO A 4 11.68 -12.07 -9.39
N ASP A 5 10.79 -12.05 -8.43
CA ASP A 5 9.55 -12.84 -8.46
C ASP A 5 8.52 -12.12 -9.33
N ILE A 6 8.60 -12.37 -10.66
CA ILE A 6 7.75 -11.75 -11.66
C ILE A 6 6.48 -12.58 -11.81
N VAL A 7 5.35 -11.95 -11.45
CA VAL A 7 4.02 -12.56 -11.51
C VAL A 7 3.38 -12.42 -12.89
N TYR A 8 3.68 -11.33 -13.57
CA TYR A 8 3.18 -11.04 -14.92
C TYR A 8 4.19 -10.20 -15.69
N GLU A 9 4.34 -10.44 -16.98
CA GLU A 9 5.16 -9.63 -17.89
C GLU A 9 4.62 -9.74 -19.31
N ASP A 10 4.42 -8.58 -19.95
CA ASP A 10 4.17 -8.46 -21.38
C ASP A 10 5.04 -7.34 -21.98
N GLU A 11 4.71 -6.84 -23.17
CA GLU A 11 5.46 -5.77 -23.84
C GLU A 11 5.27 -4.38 -23.21
N HIS A 12 4.24 -4.19 -22.36
CA HIS A 12 3.84 -2.91 -21.78
C HIS A 12 3.95 -2.86 -20.26
N LEU A 13 3.74 -4.02 -19.59
CA LEU A 13 3.60 -4.13 -18.15
C LEU A 13 4.49 -5.24 -17.57
N LEU A 14 4.94 -5.00 -16.34
CA LEU A 14 5.57 -6.00 -15.50
C LEU A 14 4.97 -5.90 -14.08
N VAL A 15 4.53 -7.01 -13.53
CA VAL A 15 4.06 -7.10 -12.15
C VAL A 15 5.04 -7.96 -11.35
N LEU A 16 5.59 -7.35 -10.31
CA LEU A 16 6.54 -7.97 -9.40
C LEU A 16 5.86 -8.26 -8.06
N TYR A 17 6.10 -9.42 -7.48
CA TYR A 17 5.91 -9.63 -6.05
C TYR A 17 7.11 -9.02 -5.30
N LYS A 18 6.88 -7.87 -4.66
CA LYS A 18 7.89 -7.17 -3.87
C LYS A 18 8.00 -7.83 -2.49
N PRO A 19 9.15 -8.37 -2.09
CA PRO A 19 9.32 -8.90 -0.74
C PRO A 19 9.37 -7.78 0.31
N ALA A 20 9.03 -8.12 1.55
CA ALA A 20 9.23 -7.23 2.70
C ALA A 20 10.71 -6.84 2.84
N GLY A 21 10.96 -5.62 3.27
CA GLY A 21 12.32 -5.10 3.50
C GLY A 21 13.02 -4.53 2.26
N VAL A 22 12.52 -4.78 1.05
CA VAL A 22 13.07 -4.24 -0.20
C VAL A 22 12.27 -3.00 -0.63
N PRO A 23 12.87 -1.82 -0.77
CA PRO A 23 12.16 -0.64 -1.29
C PRO A 23 11.86 -0.80 -2.78
N VAL A 24 10.78 -0.16 -3.24
CA VAL A 24 10.48 -0.08 -4.68
C VAL A 24 11.56 0.71 -5.41
N GLN A 25 11.96 1.82 -4.82
CA GLN A 25 13.00 2.72 -5.33
C GLN A 25 13.77 3.32 -4.16
N SER A 26 15.08 3.49 -4.28
CA SER A 26 15.94 4.10 -3.28
C SER A 26 16.81 5.20 -3.88
N ALA A 27 16.87 6.34 -3.21
CA ALA A 27 17.84 7.40 -3.54
C ALA A 27 19.23 7.14 -2.92
N ARG A 28 19.37 6.12 -2.06
CA ARG A 28 20.64 5.81 -1.39
C ARG A 28 21.51 4.92 -2.29
N PRO A 29 22.75 5.34 -2.62
CA PRO A 29 23.67 4.52 -3.40
C PRO A 29 23.93 3.16 -2.73
N GLY A 30 23.98 2.09 -3.52
CA GLY A 30 24.30 0.74 -3.05
C GLY A 30 23.13 0.00 -2.38
N VAL A 31 21.99 0.64 -2.15
CA VAL A 31 20.79 -0.04 -1.68
C VAL A 31 20.13 -0.78 -2.85
N ARG A 32 19.92 -2.07 -2.68
CA ARG A 32 19.13 -2.86 -3.64
C ARG A 32 17.66 -2.48 -3.53
N ASP A 33 17.08 -2.11 -4.64
CA ASP A 33 15.66 -1.82 -4.78
C ASP A 33 15.05 -2.54 -5.98
N CYS A 34 13.72 -2.56 -6.06
CA CYS A 34 13.02 -3.25 -7.14
C CYS A 34 13.36 -2.64 -8.51
N GLU A 35 13.52 -1.31 -8.58
CA GLU A 35 13.88 -0.63 -9.83
C GLU A 35 15.20 -1.14 -10.40
N SER A 36 16.25 -1.16 -9.61
CA SER A 36 17.58 -1.62 -10.06
C SER A 36 17.60 -3.12 -10.40
N ILE A 37 16.89 -3.94 -9.60
CA ILE A 37 16.76 -5.38 -9.88
C ILE A 37 16.08 -5.62 -11.22
N LEU A 38 14.96 -4.93 -11.47
CA LEU A 38 14.17 -5.08 -12.69
C LEU A 38 14.90 -4.51 -13.92
N LYS A 39 15.57 -3.37 -13.80
CA LYS A 39 16.39 -2.82 -14.90
C LYS A 39 17.50 -3.78 -15.31
N ASN A 40 18.19 -4.39 -14.34
CA ASN A 40 19.21 -5.41 -14.62
C ASN A 40 18.61 -6.66 -15.28
N TYR A 41 17.45 -7.12 -14.83
CA TYR A 41 16.72 -8.24 -15.42
C TYR A 41 16.34 -7.96 -16.88
N LEU A 42 15.73 -6.82 -17.15
CA LEU A 42 15.31 -6.43 -18.50
C LEU A 42 16.51 -6.22 -19.45
N HIS A 43 17.61 -5.63 -18.94
CA HIS A 43 18.82 -5.47 -19.71
C HIS A 43 19.45 -6.82 -20.06
N ALA A 44 19.46 -7.78 -19.12
CA ALA A 44 19.97 -9.12 -19.38
C ALA A 44 19.17 -9.89 -20.45
N LYS A 45 17.85 -9.62 -20.56
CA LYS A 45 17.02 -10.16 -21.65
C LYS A 45 17.36 -9.60 -23.03
N ASN A 46 17.73 -8.32 -23.10
CA ASN A 46 17.99 -7.62 -24.37
C ASN A 46 19.18 -6.67 -24.26
N PRO A 47 20.42 -7.17 -24.14
CA PRO A 47 21.60 -6.33 -23.93
C PRO A 47 21.85 -5.30 -25.04
N GLN A 48 21.41 -5.60 -26.25
CA GLN A 48 21.60 -4.73 -27.42
C GLN A 48 20.70 -3.49 -27.44
N LYS A 49 19.61 -3.47 -26.63
CA LYS A 49 18.67 -2.35 -26.58
C LYS A 49 19.10 -1.22 -25.63
N GLY A 50 20.27 -1.33 -24.98
CA GLY A 50 20.73 -0.33 -24.00
C GLY A 50 19.97 -0.39 -22.67
N LEU A 51 19.88 0.75 -21.98
CA LEU A 51 19.19 0.82 -20.69
C LEU A 51 17.67 0.74 -20.88
N PRO A 52 17.00 -0.23 -20.22
CA PRO A 52 15.56 -0.39 -20.36
C PRO A 52 14.80 0.77 -19.68
N TYR A 53 13.70 1.18 -20.30
CA TYR A 53 12.74 2.03 -19.64
C TYR A 53 11.99 1.24 -18.56
N LEU A 54 11.77 1.86 -17.40
CA LEU A 54 10.95 1.31 -16.31
C LEU A 54 10.20 2.45 -15.62
N GLY A 55 8.90 2.53 -15.82
CA GLY A 55 8.02 3.53 -15.21
C GLY A 55 7.49 3.03 -13.86
N ILE A 56 7.71 3.81 -12.79
CA ILE A 56 7.19 3.55 -11.46
C ILE A 56 5.95 4.41 -11.26
N VAL A 57 4.77 3.80 -11.23
CA VAL A 57 3.48 4.50 -11.13
C VAL A 57 2.89 4.51 -9.73
N HIS A 58 3.26 3.55 -8.92
CA HIS A 58 2.91 3.49 -7.50
C HIS A 58 4.03 2.78 -6.70
N ARG A 59 3.98 2.89 -5.38
CA ARG A 59 4.97 2.28 -4.50
C ARG A 59 4.30 1.63 -3.32
N LEU A 60 4.88 0.51 -2.87
CA LEU A 60 4.67 -0.06 -1.54
C LEU A 60 5.80 0.40 -0.62
N ASP A 61 5.49 0.63 0.62
CA ASP A 61 6.51 0.95 1.63
C ASP A 61 7.49 -0.21 1.81
N GLN A 62 8.71 0.12 2.25
CA GLN A 62 9.78 -0.87 2.36
C GLN A 62 9.38 -2.12 3.19
N PRO A 63 8.74 -2.01 4.36
CA PRO A 63 8.38 -3.17 5.18
C PRO A 63 7.19 -3.97 4.62
N VAL A 64 6.43 -3.41 3.68
CA VAL A 64 5.24 -4.05 3.10
C VAL A 64 5.64 -4.95 1.95
N GLU A 65 5.10 -6.15 1.90
CA GLU A 65 5.20 -7.07 0.76
C GLU A 65 3.95 -7.04 -0.10
N GLY A 66 4.04 -7.48 -1.35
CA GLY A 66 2.90 -7.60 -2.24
C GLY A 66 3.18 -7.22 -3.68
N LEU A 67 2.12 -7.13 -4.48
CA LEU A 67 2.20 -6.88 -5.91
C LEU A 67 2.47 -5.41 -6.21
N THR A 68 3.43 -5.17 -7.11
CA THR A 68 3.77 -3.83 -7.60
C THR A 68 3.88 -3.86 -9.11
N ALA A 69 3.10 -3.00 -9.78
CA ALA A 69 3.10 -2.88 -11.23
C ALA A 69 4.10 -1.82 -11.70
N PHE A 70 4.80 -2.14 -12.78
CA PHE A 70 5.74 -1.26 -13.47
C PHE A 70 5.37 -1.16 -14.93
N ALA A 71 5.55 0.02 -15.52
CA ALA A 71 5.35 0.22 -16.94
C ALA A 71 6.65 0.00 -17.70
N LEU A 72 6.59 -0.73 -18.80
CA LEU A 72 7.74 -0.97 -19.69
C LEU A 72 7.77 0.04 -20.86
N THR A 73 6.70 0.82 -21.03
CA THR A 73 6.62 1.90 -22.03
C THR A 73 6.11 3.19 -21.41
N LYS A 74 6.41 4.34 -22.06
CA LYS A 74 5.92 5.65 -21.59
C LYS A 74 4.40 5.77 -21.67
N GLU A 75 3.81 5.17 -22.69
CA GLU A 75 2.37 5.12 -22.94
C GLU A 75 1.66 4.36 -21.81
N ALA A 76 2.17 3.18 -21.44
CA ALA A 76 1.66 2.41 -20.32
C ALA A 76 1.83 3.14 -18.98
N ALA A 77 2.96 3.82 -18.76
CA ALA A 77 3.15 4.64 -17.56
C ALA A 77 2.13 5.77 -17.45
N ALA A 78 1.85 6.46 -18.57
CA ALA A 78 0.84 7.51 -18.62
C ALA A 78 -0.58 6.95 -18.37
N ALA A 79 -0.91 5.79 -18.93
CA ALA A 79 -2.21 5.13 -18.73
C ALA A 79 -2.40 4.73 -17.26
N LEU A 80 -1.44 4.01 -16.67
CA LEU A 80 -1.49 3.61 -15.26
C LEU A 80 -1.52 4.80 -14.29
N SER A 81 -0.78 5.88 -14.61
CA SER A 81 -0.81 7.10 -13.80
C SER A 81 -2.19 7.76 -13.82
N ARG A 82 -2.87 7.79 -14.98
CA ARG A 82 -4.26 8.27 -15.06
C ARG A 82 -5.20 7.42 -14.25
N GLN A 83 -5.15 6.09 -14.37
CA GLN A 83 -5.99 5.15 -13.60
C GLN A 83 -5.76 5.29 -12.09
N SER A 84 -4.51 5.51 -11.68
CA SER A 84 -4.22 5.77 -10.27
C SER A 84 -4.78 7.11 -9.79
N ALA A 85 -4.74 8.16 -10.62
CA ALA A 85 -5.27 9.49 -10.31
C ALA A 85 -6.80 9.53 -10.31
N SER A 86 -7.46 8.82 -11.24
CA SER A 86 -8.92 8.70 -11.34
C SER A 86 -9.51 7.69 -10.35
N ARG A 87 -8.67 7.01 -9.54
CA ARG A 87 -9.07 5.97 -8.57
C ARG A 87 -9.70 4.72 -9.22
N GLU A 88 -9.46 4.49 -10.49
CA GLU A 88 -9.85 3.26 -11.18
C GLU A 88 -9.00 2.07 -10.77
N MET A 89 -7.79 2.33 -10.26
CA MET A 89 -6.91 1.30 -9.71
C MET A 89 -7.30 0.99 -8.27
N GLU A 90 -7.99 -0.10 -8.07
CA GLU A 90 -8.33 -0.59 -6.74
C GLU A 90 -7.09 -1.17 -6.03
N LYS A 91 -6.97 -0.89 -4.73
CA LYS A 91 -5.82 -1.29 -3.90
C LYS A 91 -6.32 -2.04 -2.68
N PHE A 92 -6.02 -3.34 -2.64
CA PHE A 92 -6.37 -4.23 -1.54
C PHE A 92 -5.13 -4.62 -0.75
N TYR A 93 -5.27 -4.68 0.57
CA TYR A 93 -4.21 -5.07 1.49
C TYR A 93 -4.73 -6.07 2.50
N LEU A 94 -3.84 -6.94 2.97
CA LEU A 94 -4.10 -7.79 4.13
C LEU A 94 -3.27 -7.27 5.30
N ALA A 95 -3.89 -7.21 6.48
CA ALA A 95 -3.19 -6.82 7.70
C ALA A 95 -3.68 -7.66 8.89
N VAL A 96 -2.82 -7.80 9.88
CA VAL A 96 -3.16 -8.40 11.16
C VAL A 96 -3.17 -7.31 12.21
N ARG A 97 -4.27 -7.20 12.97
CA ARG A 97 -4.38 -6.28 14.11
C ARG A 97 -4.75 -7.03 15.38
N GLN A 98 -4.56 -6.40 16.53
CA GLN A 98 -5.14 -6.88 17.79
C GLN A 98 -6.65 -6.71 17.74
N SER A 99 -7.37 -7.73 18.24
CA SER A 99 -8.82 -7.64 18.40
C SER A 99 -9.12 -6.70 19.56
N VAL A 100 -9.91 -5.67 19.31
CA VAL A 100 -10.39 -4.78 20.38
C VAL A 100 -11.65 -5.42 20.96
N HIS A 101 -11.52 -6.08 22.12
CA HIS A 101 -12.70 -6.52 22.86
C HIS A 101 -13.31 -5.33 23.59
N ASN A 102 -14.63 -5.14 23.49
CA ASN A 102 -15.39 -4.05 24.13
C ASN A 102 -15.26 -3.98 25.67
N GLN A 103 -14.51 -4.87 26.31
CA GLN A 103 -14.28 -4.85 27.77
C GLN A 103 -13.04 -4.06 28.20
N ASP A 104 -12.15 -3.71 27.28
CA ASP A 104 -10.91 -2.97 27.58
C ASP A 104 -11.03 -1.45 27.35
N VAL A 105 -12.23 -0.95 27.03
CA VAL A 105 -12.45 0.46 26.64
C VAL A 105 -12.35 1.45 27.82
N GLU A 106 -12.31 0.97 29.07
CA GLU A 106 -12.25 1.87 30.23
C GLU A 106 -10.85 2.35 30.63
N THR A 107 -9.76 1.77 30.09
CA THR A 107 -8.40 2.07 30.56
C THR A 107 -7.40 2.47 29.47
N VAL A 108 -7.76 2.46 28.21
CA VAL A 108 -6.87 3.01 27.18
C VAL A 108 -7.24 4.47 26.97
N GLU A 109 -6.41 5.38 27.48
CA GLU A 109 -6.42 6.78 27.06
C GLU A 109 -6.61 6.80 25.55
N LYS A 110 -7.62 7.56 25.10
CA LYS A 110 -8.10 7.71 23.73
C LYS A 110 -6.96 7.90 22.73
N GLU A 111 -6.19 6.88 22.46
CA GLU A 111 -5.52 6.77 21.18
C GLU A 111 -6.63 6.72 20.16
N LYS A 112 -6.72 7.78 19.36
CA LYS A 112 -7.75 7.96 18.33
C LYS A 112 -7.66 6.80 17.35
N ILE A 113 -8.38 5.72 17.63
CA ILE A 113 -8.56 4.61 16.70
C ILE A 113 -9.39 5.16 15.54
N CYS A 114 -8.88 5.02 14.35
CA CYS A 114 -9.55 5.39 13.10
C CYS A 114 -10.97 4.81 13.07
N GLY A 115 -11.96 5.69 13.01
CA GLY A 115 -13.37 5.36 12.90
C GLY A 115 -14.04 4.86 14.18
N LYS A 116 -15.25 5.33 14.45
CA LYS A 116 -16.12 4.73 15.47
C LYS A 116 -16.48 3.32 15.01
N VAL A 117 -15.95 2.29 15.69
CA VAL A 117 -16.45 0.91 15.51
C VAL A 117 -17.93 0.93 15.94
N PRO A 118 -18.87 0.57 15.06
CA PRO A 118 -20.27 0.48 15.46
C PRO A 118 -20.40 -0.53 16.62
N GLU A 119 -21.15 -0.20 17.65
CA GLU A 119 -21.35 -1.04 18.84
C GLU A 119 -21.99 -2.41 18.54
N ASN A 120 -22.59 -2.56 17.34
CA ASN A 120 -23.21 -3.79 16.85
C ASN A 120 -22.59 -4.20 15.51
N VAL A 121 -21.35 -4.68 15.52
CA VAL A 121 -20.83 -5.42 14.39
C VAL A 121 -21.38 -6.84 14.48
N ASP A 122 -22.44 -7.10 13.73
CA ASP A 122 -22.87 -8.46 13.44
C ASP A 122 -21.67 -9.22 12.87
N ASN A 123 -21.37 -10.40 13.43
CA ASN A 123 -20.20 -11.22 13.09
C ASN A 123 -20.24 -11.82 11.67
N SER A 124 -21.09 -11.30 10.77
CA SER A 124 -21.12 -11.70 9.38
C SER A 124 -19.84 -11.19 8.67
N VAL A 125 -19.05 -12.09 8.17
CA VAL A 125 -17.76 -11.93 7.49
C VAL A 125 -17.83 -10.98 6.26
N GLU A 126 -19.03 -10.50 5.90
CA GLU A 126 -19.27 -9.74 4.67
C GLU A 126 -19.38 -8.22 4.84
N ASN A 127 -19.43 -7.71 6.08
CA ASN A 127 -19.67 -6.27 6.29
C ASN A 127 -18.40 -5.46 6.24
N TRP A 128 -18.31 -4.57 5.25
CA TRP A 128 -17.28 -3.55 5.16
C TRP A 128 -17.51 -2.45 6.20
N ILE A 129 -16.48 -2.08 6.92
CA ILE A 129 -16.45 -0.98 7.89
C ILE A 129 -15.69 0.17 7.25
N GLU A 130 -16.35 1.31 7.10
CA GLU A 130 -15.73 2.53 6.55
C GLU A 130 -14.98 3.29 7.63
N CYS A 131 -13.78 3.75 7.30
CA CYS A 131 -12.97 4.63 8.13
C CYS A 131 -12.62 5.88 7.32
N VAL A 132 -12.99 7.04 7.87
CA VAL A 132 -12.68 8.35 7.28
C VAL A 132 -12.05 9.23 8.33
N ASP A 133 -10.83 9.65 8.08
CA ASP A 133 -10.08 10.56 8.93
C ASP A 133 -9.48 11.71 8.13
N PHE A 134 -8.96 12.70 8.86
CA PHE A 134 -8.16 13.77 8.30
C PHE A 134 -6.73 13.64 8.83
N LEU A 135 -5.78 13.54 7.92
CA LEU A 135 -4.38 13.34 8.23
C LEU A 135 -3.57 14.59 7.90
N TRP A 136 -2.68 14.93 8.81
CA TRP A 136 -1.63 15.92 8.58
C TRP A 136 -0.26 15.24 8.64
N LYS A 137 0.59 15.50 7.63
CA LYS A 137 1.93 14.95 7.58
C LYS A 137 2.93 15.93 8.17
N ASN A 138 3.56 15.53 9.27
CA ASN A 138 4.69 16.28 9.83
C ASN A 138 5.94 16.04 8.99
N GLY A 139 6.37 17.06 8.24
CA GLY A 139 7.55 16.98 7.35
C GLY A 139 8.86 16.73 8.08
N LYS A 140 8.97 17.08 9.38
CA LYS A 140 10.20 16.88 10.17
C LYS A 140 10.36 15.43 10.63
N THR A 141 9.29 14.81 11.07
CA THR A 141 9.30 13.42 11.59
C THR A 141 8.94 12.39 10.52
N ASN A 142 8.44 12.85 9.36
CA ASN A 142 7.87 12.02 8.29
C ASN A 142 6.71 11.12 8.75
N CYS A 143 6.03 11.49 9.84
CA CYS A 143 4.88 10.79 10.38
C CYS A 143 3.59 11.52 10.04
N SER A 144 2.52 10.76 9.79
CA SER A 144 1.17 11.30 9.67
C SER A 144 0.45 11.21 11.01
N GLN A 145 -0.35 12.22 11.33
CA GLN A 145 -1.16 12.30 12.54
C GLN A 145 -2.61 12.58 12.18
N ILE A 146 -3.53 12.02 12.93
CA ILE A 146 -4.95 12.35 12.80
C ILE A 146 -5.16 13.75 13.37
N VAL A 147 -5.82 14.60 12.59
CA VAL A 147 -6.12 15.98 12.94
C VAL A 147 -7.60 16.27 12.68
N GLU A 148 -8.11 17.37 13.20
CA GLU A 148 -9.45 17.83 12.86
C GLU A 148 -9.53 18.32 11.40
N LYS A 149 -10.71 18.20 10.80
CA LYS A 149 -10.99 18.68 9.42
C LYS A 149 -10.62 20.16 9.22
N THR A 150 -10.67 20.95 10.28
CA THR A 150 -10.37 22.39 10.30
C THR A 150 -8.87 22.71 10.26
N HIS A 151 -7.99 21.72 10.44
CA HIS A 151 -6.54 21.94 10.35
C HIS A 151 -6.16 22.37 8.93
N PRO A 152 -5.31 23.43 8.75
CA PRO A 152 -5.03 24.04 7.44
C PRO A 152 -4.52 23.07 6.37
N ASP A 153 -3.69 22.08 6.78
CA ASP A 153 -3.08 21.11 5.88
C ASP A 153 -3.70 19.71 5.99
N ALA A 154 -4.93 19.62 6.54
CA ALA A 154 -5.63 18.36 6.68
C ALA A 154 -5.96 17.75 5.31
N LYS A 155 -5.60 16.50 5.11
CA LYS A 155 -5.97 15.73 3.93
C LYS A 155 -6.93 14.62 4.34
N ARG A 156 -8.08 14.54 3.66
CA ARG A 156 -9.01 13.44 3.87
C ARG A 156 -8.34 12.12 3.48
N ALA A 157 -8.37 11.16 4.37
CA ALA A 157 -7.96 9.77 4.14
C ALA A 157 -9.18 8.87 4.37
N ALA A 158 -9.46 7.99 3.43
CA ALA A 158 -10.57 7.07 3.53
C ALA A 158 -10.13 5.67 3.11
N LEU A 159 -10.58 4.71 3.87
CA LEU A 159 -10.45 3.29 3.58
C LEU A 159 -11.70 2.56 4.07
N ARG A 160 -11.92 1.37 3.55
CA ARG A 160 -12.84 0.41 4.15
C ARG A 160 -12.11 -0.89 4.44
N TYR A 161 -12.55 -1.59 5.47
CA TYR A 161 -11.98 -2.89 5.81
C TYR A 161 -13.07 -3.88 6.22
N ARG A 162 -12.75 -5.17 6.10
CA ARG A 162 -13.57 -6.26 6.65
C ARG A 162 -12.70 -7.27 7.36
N ILE A 163 -13.28 -7.98 8.33
CA ILE A 163 -12.59 -9.01 9.08
C ILE A 163 -12.73 -10.32 8.33
N LEU A 164 -11.62 -10.93 7.96
CA LEU A 164 -11.59 -12.24 7.28
C LEU A 164 -11.52 -13.42 8.27
N GLY A 165 -10.97 -13.18 9.48
CA GLY A 165 -10.85 -14.23 10.49
C GLY A 165 -10.29 -13.71 11.80
N ARG A 166 -10.49 -14.49 12.88
CA ARG A 166 -10.02 -14.20 14.24
C ARG A 166 -9.28 -15.40 14.81
N LYS A 167 -8.14 -15.15 15.43
CA LYS A 167 -7.37 -16.18 16.13
C LYS A 167 -6.52 -15.55 17.24
N GLU A 168 -6.58 -16.09 18.45
CA GLU A 168 -5.70 -15.73 19.58
C GLU A 168 -5.66 -14.22 19.85
N GLY A 169 -6.83 -13.56 19.92
CA GLY A 169 -6.93 -12.13 20.16
C GLY A 169 -6.44 -11.25 18.99
N ARG A 170 -6.24 -11.83 17.82
CA ARG A 170 -5.86 -11.11 16.57
C ARG A 170 -6.93 -11.27 15.51
N GLU A 171 -7.01 -10.30 14.64
CA GLU A 171 -7.91 -10.28 13.48
C GLU A 171 -7.09 -10.14 12.21
N LEU A 172 -7.36 -11.01 11.24
CA LEU A 172 -6.94 -10.82 9.85
C LEU A 172 -7.99 -9.93 9.18
N ILE A 173 -7.57 -8.83 8.62
CA ILE A 173 -8.44 -7.88 7.94
C ILE A 173 -8.00 -7.69 6.49
N GLU A 174 -9.00 -7.52 5.61
CA GLU A 174 -8.80 -7.02 4.26
C GLU A 174 -9.13 -5.53 4.25
N ILE A 175 -8.26 -4.74 3.64
CA ILE A 175 -8.38 -3.28 3.58
C ILE A 175 -8.44 -2.87 2.12
N GLN A 176 -9.40 -2.02 1.76
CA GLN A 176 -9.43 -1.34 0.47
C GLN A 176 -9.22 0.16 0.70
N LEU A 177 -8.22 0.73 0.02
CA LEU A 177 -7.96 2.16 0.07
C LEU A 177 -8.87 2.89 -0.92
N GLU A 178 -9.49 3.99 -0.45
CA GLU A 178 -10.35 4.85 -1.26
C GLU A 178 -9.66 6.17 -1.63
N THR A 179 -8.48 6.43 -1.05
CA THR A 179 -7.70 7.66 -1.29
C THR A 179 -6.24 7.36 -1.55
#